data_a287a1bf934a75d34b78e140ec5dc8c4
#
_entry.id   a287a1bf934a75d34b78e140ec5dc8c4
#
_cell.length_a   1.000
_cell.length_b   1.000
_cell.length_c   1.000
_cell.angle_alpha   90.00
_cell.angle_beta   90.00
_cell.angle_gamma   90.00
#
_symmetry.space_group_name_H-M   'P 1'
#
loop_
_entity.id
_entity.type
_entity.pdbx_description
1 polymer ?
#
loop_
_entity_poly.entity_id
_entity_poly.type
_entity_poly.pdbx_seq_one_letter_code
_entity_poly.pdbx_strand_id
1 'polypeptide(L)'
;MKKMIFAGCLMAGASVFAQAGETDSLKVVNLQEVQIVSTRATSKTPVAFTNVSKEELKKQNFGQDIPFLLSMTPSALTTSDAGAGIGYTTLRVRGTDGTRINITANGIPMNDAESHTLFWVNMPDFASSVKDIQVQRGAGTSTNGAGAFGASVNMQTEGISMQPYAEINASYGSFNAHKETVKFGTGLLKDHWAFDARLSNIGTDGYIDRASVDLYSFYAQGGYFADNTSVKFITFGGKEKTYHAWN
;
A
#
# COMPACT_ATOMS: atom_id res chain seq x y z
N MET A 1 -39.68 -29.26 6.38
CA MET A 1 -39.77 -28.17 7.38
C MET A 1 -38.53 -28.25 8.27
N LYS A 2 -37.48 -27.53 7.95
CA LYS A 2 -36.28 -27.43 8.77
C LYS A 2 -36.26 -26.06 9.48
N LYS A 3 -36.29 -26.11 10.79
CA LYS A 3 -36.33 -24.94 11.66
C LYS A 3 -34.96 -24.25 11.63
N MET A 4 -34.91 -23.01 11.15
CA MET A 4 -33.76 -22.09 11.33
C MET A 4 -33.73 -21.62 12.77
N ILE A 5 -32.68 -21.97 13.50
CA ILE A 5 -32.38 -21.43 14.82
C ILE A 5 -31.49 -20.21 14.61
N PHE A 6 -32.02 -19.03 14.85
CA PHE A 6 -31.26 -17.79 14.94
C PHE A 6 -30.54 -17.77 16.31
N ALA A 7 -29.24 -17.99 16.30
CA ALA A 7 -28.40 -17.76 17.48
C ALA A 7 -27.98 -16.28 17.48
N GLY A 8 -28.66 -15.49 18.27
CA GLY A 8 -28.26 -14.11 18.57
C GLY A 8 -27.00 -14.09 19.43
N CYS A 9 -25.88 -13.65 18.88
CA CYS A 9 -24.67 -13.37 19.66
C CYS A 9 -24.84 -12.04 20.41
N LEU A 10 -25.10 -12.14 21.70
CA LEU A 10 -25.09 -11.00 22.63
C LEU A 10 -23.64 -10.59 22.88
N MET A 11 -23.16 -9.54 22.24
CA MET A 11 -21.86 -8.93 22.56
C MET A 11 -21.99 -8.18 23.88
N ALA A 12 -21.50 -8.76 24.95
CA ALA A 12 -21.28 -8.05 26.21
C ALA A 12 -20.09 -7.11 26.03
N GLY A 13 -20.38 -5.81 25.94
CA GLY A 13 -19.37 -4.77 25.93
C GLY A 13 -18.65 -4.70 27.27
N ALA A 14 -17.41 -5.19 27.34
CA ALA A 14 -16.52 -4.89 28.43
C ALA A 14 -15.86 -3.53 28.17
N SER A 15 -16.38 -2.47 28.81
CA SER A 15 -15.72 -1.17 28.88
C SER A 15 -14.51 -1.28 29.81
N VAL A 16 -13.33 -1.37 29.21
CA VAL A 16 -12.06 -1.22 29.93
C VAL A 16 -11.85 0.28 30.17
N PHE A 17 -12.09 0.75 31.38
CA PHE A 17 -11.66 2.07 31.81
C PHE A 17 -10.13 2.02 31.98
N ALA A 18 -9.40 2.57 31.00
CA ALA A 18 -7.99 2.88 31.18
C ALA A 18 -7.91 4.09 32.14
N GLN A 19 -7.39 3.87 33.34
CA GLN A 19 -6.98 4.96 34.23
C GLN A 19 -5.87 5.75 33.56
N ALA A 20 -6.13 7.03 33.32
CA ALA A 20 -5.10 7.98 32.92
C ALA A 20 -4.12 8.14 34.10
N GLY A 21 -2.97 7.50 33.99
CA GLY A 21 -1.82 7.79 34.82
C GLY A 21 -1.27 9.17 34.47
N GLU A 22 -0.76 9.86 35.46
CA GLU A 22 -0.18 11.21 35.38
C GLU A 22 0.75 11.39 34.20
N THR A 23 0.53 12.45 33.46
CA THR A 23 1.37 12.90 32.35
C THR A 23 2.69 13.40 32.94
N ASP A 24 3.65 12.49 33.06
CA ASP A 24 5.05 12.88 33.06
C ASP A 24 5.34 13.52 31.68
N SER A 25 5.88 14.74 31.70
CA SER A 25 6.14 15.51 30.49
C SER A 25 7.23 14.83 29.65
N LEU A 26 6.82 13.81 28.90
CA LEU A 26 7.65 13.17 27.91
C LEU A 26 8.09 14.26 26.92
N LYS A 27 9.39 14.53 26.88
CA LYS A 27 9.99 15.21 25.73
C LYS A 27 9.54 14.44 24.49
N VAL A 28 8.58 15.01 23.76
CA VAL A 28 8.23 14.49 22.45
C VAL A 28 9.45 14.76 21.57
N VAL A 29 10.36 13.80 21.53
CA VAL A 29 11.41 13.77 20.53
C VAL A 29 10.67 13.48 19.23
N ASN A 30 10.46 14.54 18.47
CA ASN A 30 9.85 14.46 17.15
C ASN A 30 10.91 13.84 16.21
N LEU A 31 11.09 12.53 16.32
CA LEU A 31 11.93 11.76 15.42
C LEU A 31 11.24 11.76 14.06
N GLN A 32 11.52 12.80 13.29
CA GLN A 32 11.10 12.84 11.90
C GLN A 32 11.80 11.68 11.20
N GLU A 33 11.01 10.73 10.77
CA GLU A 33 11.47 9.66 9.89
C GLU A 33 12.22 10.31 8.72
N VAL A 34 13.47 9.91 8.51
CA VAL A 34 14.27 10.40 7.38
C VAL A 34 13.60 9.92 6.10
N GLN A 35 12.81 10.79 5.49
CA GLN A 35 12.17 10.49 4.22
C GLN A 35 13.16 10.82 3.09
N ILE A 36 13.39 9.87 2.17
CA ILE A 36 14.16 10.12 0.96
C ILE A 36 13.29 10.93 0.01
N VAL A 37 13.39 12.25 0.11
CA VAL A 37 12.62 13.22 -0.69
C VAL A 37 13.34 13.63 -1.98
N SER A 38 14.62 13.26 -2.11
CA SER A 38 15.48 13.71 -3.22
C SER A 38 15.01 13.28 -4.61
N THR A 39 14.24 12.19 -4.69
CA THR A 39 13.67 11.67 -5.96
C THR A 39 12.31 12.30 -6.30
N ARG A 40 11.74 13.12 -5.40
CA ARG A 40 10.39 13.65 -5.58
C ARG A 40 10.41 15.07 -6.16
N ALA A 41 9.49 15.30 -7.09
CA ALA A 41 9.26 16.62 -7.63
C ALA A 41 8.51 17.51 -6.63
N THR A 42 8.85 18.77 -6.63
CA THR A 42 8.17 19.83 -5.87
C THR A 42 7.61 20.87 -6.84
N SER A 43 6.86 21.84 -6.33
CA SER A 43 6.35 22.95 -7.15
C SER A 43 7.46 23.77 -7.85
N LYS A 44 8.71 23.64 -7.40
CA LYS A 44 9.88 24.29 -8.00
C LYS A 44 10.58 23.43 -9.06
N THR A 45 10.20 22.17 -9.18
CA THR A 45 10.79 21.22 -10.13
C THR A 45 10.06 21.35 -11.49
N PRO A 46 10.76 21.58 -12.62
CA PRO A 46 10.12 21.77 -13.91
C PRO A 46 9.68 20.42 -14.53
N VAL A 47 8.90 19.64 -13.80
CA VAL A 47 8.40 18.32 -14.19
C VAL A 47 6.90 18.25 -13.88
N ALA A 48 6.13 17.72 -14.80
CA ALA A 48 4.70 17.48 -14.57
C ALA A 48 4.54 16.28 -13.63
N PHE A 49 3.91 16.48 -12.50
CA PHE A 49 3.67 15.41 -11.53
C PHE A 49 2.24 15.45 -10.97
N THR A 50 1.84 14.36 -10.38
CA THR A 50 0.59 14.20 -9.62
C THR A 50 0.92 13.48 -8.32
N ASN A 51 0.40 13.99 -7.22
CA ASN A 51 0.45 13.30 -5.94
C ASN A 51 -0.93 12.65 -5.70
N VAL A 52 -0.94 11.41 -5.26
CA VAL A 52 -2.13 10.68 -4.81
C VAL A 52 -1.95 10.44 -3.33
N SER A 53 -2.81 11.04 -2.52
CA SER A 53 -2.75 10.98 -1.06
C SER A 53 -3.29 9.66 -0.52
N LYS A 54 -3.01 9.36 0.76
CA LYS A 54 -3.56 8.20 1.46
C LYS A 54 -5.10 8.21 1.44
N GLU A 55 -5.71 9.38 1.64
CA GLU A 55 -7.14 9.56 1.65
C GLU A 55 -7.78 9.23 0.29
N GLU A 56 -7.12 9.62 -0.80
CA GLU A 56 -7.56 9.30 -2.15
C GLU A 56 -7.37 7.80 -2.45
N LEU A 57 -6.23 7.23 -2.08
CA LEU A 57 -6.00 5.79 -2.19
C LEU A 57 -7.04 4.99 -1.40
N LYS A 58 -7.31 5.37 -0.16
CA LYS A 58 -8.26 4.67 0.71
C LYS A 58 -9.69 4.66 0.14
N LYS A 59 -10.11 5.72 -0.53
CA LYS A 59 -11.44 5.81 -1.15
C LYS A 59 -11.64 4.85 -2.33
N GLN A 60 -10.55 4.47 -3.00
CA GLN A 60 -10.58 3.66 -4.22
C GLN A 60 -10.02 2.25 -4.02
N ASN A 61 -9.37 1.98 -2.89
CA ASN A 61 -8.71 0.71 -2.63
C ASN A 61 -9.70 -0.36 -2.13
N PHE A 62 -10.34 -1.04 -3.06
CA PHE A 62 -11.17 -2.22 -2.79
C PHE A 62 -10.41 -3.54 -3.03
N GLY A 63 -9.07 -3.49 -3.10
CA GLY A 63 -8.20 -4.63 -3.32
C GLY A 63 -7.43 -4.61 -4.63
N GLN A 64 -7.70 -3.63 -5.51
CA GLN A 64 -7.00 -3.51 -6.79
C GLN A 64 -5.52 -3.16 -6.57
N ASP A 65 -4.71 -3.55 -7.54
CA ASP A 65 -3.30 -3.21 -7.60
C ASP A 65 -3.09 -1.70 -7.83
N ILE A 66 -1.92 -1.22 -7.49
CA ILE A 66 -1.54 0.19 -7.61
C ILE A 66 -1.79 0.77 -9.00
N PRO A 67 -1.53 0.09 -10.15
CA PRO A 67 -1.90 0.61 -11.46
C PRO A 67 -3.35 1.10 -11.52
N PHE A 68 -4.29 0.31 -11.02
CA PHE A 68 -5.72 0.68 -11.05
C PHE A 68 -6.05 1.85 -10.15
N LEU A 69 -5.39 1.99 -9.00
CA LEU A 69 -5.53 3.15 -8.13
C LEU A 69 -4.96 4.44 -8.77
N LEU A 70 -4.07 4.29 -9.73
CA LEU A 70 -3.49 5.39 -10.50
C LEU A 70 -4.23 5.68 -11.83
N SER A 71 -5.30 4.96 -12.14
CA SER A 71 -6.04 5.08 -13.42
C SER A 71 -6.59 6.48 -13.69
N MET A 72 -6.92 7.24 -12.64
CA MET A 72 -7.38 8.61 -12.74
C MET A 72 -6.24 9.64 -12.86
N THR A 73 -4.99 9.19 -12.81
CA THR A 73 -3.82 10.05 -13.03
C THR A 73 -3.74 10.45 -14.50
N PRO A 74 -3.54 11.73 -14.85
CA PRO A 74 -3.43 12.16 -16.23
C PRO A 74 -2.37 11.38 -17.01
N SER A 75 -2.71 10.93 -18.22
CA SER A 75 -1.85 10.14 -19.11
C SER A 75 -1.49 8.74 -18.62
N ALA A 76 -2.13 8.23 -17.55
CA ALA A 76 -2.02 6.85 -17.15
C ALA A 76 -3.03 5.97 -17.89
N LEU A 77 -2.59 4.80 -18.30
CA LEU A 77 -3.43 3.74 -18.86
C LEU A 77 -3.10 2.45 -18.11
N THR A 78 -4.13 1.76 -17.68
CA THR A 78 -4.00 0.52 -16.91
C THR A 78 -4.69 -0.63 -17.60
N THR A 79 -4.12 -1.81 -17.50
CA THR A 79 -4.73 -3.04 -18.02
C THR A 79 -4.68 -4.14 -16.96
N SER A 80 -5.61 -5.07 -17.03
CA SER A 80 -5.65 -6.26 -16.17
C SER A 80 -5.96 -7.47 -17.03
N ASP A 81 -5.14 -8.48 -16.96
CA ASP A 81 -5.34 -9.71 -17.73
C ASP A 81 -6.62 -10.44 -17.30
N ALA A 82 -6.87 -10.50 -15.99
CA ALA A 82 -8.08 -11.11 -15.45
C ALA A 82 -9.29 -10.13 -15.40
N GLY A 83 -9.10 -8.86 -15.73
CA GLY A 83 -10.17 -7.85 -15.71
C GLY A 83 -10.57 -7.33 -14.34
N ALA A 84 -10.17 -7.99 -13.25
CA ALA A 84 -10.51 -7.59 -11.88
C ALA A 84 -9.66 -6.44 -11.31
N GLY A 85 -8.58 -6.07 -12.01
CA GLY A 85 -7.63 -5.07 -11.51
C GLY A 85 -6.69 -5.58 -10.42
N ILE A 86 -6.62 -6.89 -10.23
CA ILE A 86 -5.79 -7.58 -9.24
C ILE A 86 -4.96 -8.64 -9.96
N GLY A 87 -3.71 -8.80 -9.58
CA GLY A 87 -2.80 -9.81 -10.11
C GLY A 87 -1.93 -9.31 -11.26
N TYR A 88 -2.13 -9.82 -12.47
CA TYR A 88 -1.38 -9.38 -13.64
C TYR A 88 -1.95 -8.10 -14.20
N THR A 89 -1.47 -7.00 -13.64
CA THR A 89 -1.85 -5.63 -14.02
C THR A 89 -0.66 -4.90 -14.61
N THR A 90 -0.93 -3.94 -15.50
CA THR A 90 0.11 -3.10 -16.09
C THR A 90 -0.23 -1.62 -15.97
N LEU A 91 0.82 -0.81 -15.94
CA LEU A 91 0.74 0.64 -15.98
C LEU A 91 1.51 1.16 -17.18
N ARG A 92 0.88 2.01 -17.97
CA ARG A 92 1.52 2.80 -19.02
C ARG A 92 1.33 4.29 -18.71
N VAL A 93 2.35 5.08 -18.96
CA VAL A 93 2.28 6.53 -18.79
C VAL A 93 2.77 7.19 -20.07
N ARG A 94 1.97 8.11 -20.62
CA ARG A 94 2.25 8.75 -21.95
C ARG A 94 2.53 7.74 -23.05
N GLY A 95 1.87 6.58 -23.03
CA GLY A 95 2.03 5.51 -24.02
C GLY A 95 3.28 4.64 -23.84
N THR A 96 4.18 4.96 -22.89
CA THR A 96 5.35 4.12 -22.60
C THR A 96 4.96 2.95 -21.70
N ASP A 97 5.61 1.82 -21.88
CA ASP A 97 5.40 0.60 -21.10
C ASP A 97 6.17 0.61 -19.76
N GLY A 98 5.96 -0.43 -18.97
CA GLY A 98 6.55 -0.56 -17.63
C GLY A 98 8.08 -0.55 -17.60
N THR A 99 8.76 -0.93 -18.70
CA THR A 99 10.22 -0.94 -18.79
C THR A 99 10.82 0.48 -18.85
N ARG A 100 9.97 1.48 -19.14
CA ARG A 100 10.32 2.90 -19.22
C ARG A 100 9.80 3.71 -18.03
N ILE A 101 9.30 3.03 -17.01
CA ILE A 101 8.76 3.62 -15.80
C ILE A 101 9.60 3.15 -14.63
N ASN A 102 10.29 4.09 -13.99
CA ASN A 102 11.01 3.80 -12.75
C ASN A 102 10.05 3.80 -11.56
N ILE A 103 10.08 2.73 -10.77
CA ILE A 103 9.20 2.57 -9.61
C ILE A 103 10.07 2.43 -8.36
N THR A 104 9.78 3.25 -7.36
CA THR A 104 10.49 3.21 -6.08
C THR A 104 9.52 3.08 -4.92
N ALA A 105 9.93 2.35 -3.89
CA ALA A 105 9.29 2.34 -2.58
C ALA A 105 10.31 2.88 -1.55
N ASN A 106 9.95 3.98 -0.87
CA ASN A 106 10.84 4.69 0.06
C ASN A 106 12.23 5.02 -0.55
N GLY A 107 12.26 5.34 -1.85
CA GLY A 107 13.49 5.64 -2.58
C GLY A 107 14.29 4.42 -3.05
N ILE A 108 13.85 3.21 -2.72
CA ILE A 108 14.48 1.95 -3.18
C ILE A 108 13.86 1.55 -4.52
N PRO A 109 14.67 1.33 -5.58
CA PRO A 109 14.17 0.83 -6.86
C PRO A 109 13.51 -0.54 -6.72
N MET A 110 12.34 -0.69 -7.33
CA MET A 110 11.53 -1.91 -7.29
C MET A 110 11.48 -2.64 -8.63
N ASN A 111 11.98 -2.01 -9.69
CA ASN A 111 12.05 -2.64 -11.01
C ASN A 111 13.00 -3.84 -10.96
N ASP A 112 12.56 -4.93 -11.54
CA ASP A 112 13.38 -6.13 -11.71
C ASP A 112 14.59 -5.84 -12.60
N ALA A 113 15.75 -6.39 -12.24
CA ALA A 113 17.02 -6.10 -12.91
C ALA A 113 17.13 -6.70 -14.33
N GLU A 114 16.38 -7.75 -14.63
CA GLU A 114 16.39 -8.45 -15.91
C GLU A 114 15.32 -7.87 -16.86
N SER A 115 14.06 -7.84 -16.39
CA SER A 115 12.92 -7.38 -17.20
C SER A 115 12.75 -5.87 -17.23
N HIS A 116 13.43 -5.13 -16.36
CA HIS A 116 13.33 -3.68 -16.18
C HIS A 116 11.92 -3.18 -15.83
N THR A 117 11.04 -4.06 -15.41
CA THR A 117 9.66 -3.71 -15.02
C THR A 117 9.35 -4.16 -13.58
N LEU A 118 8.25 -3.67 -13.03
CA LEU A 118 7.71 -4.21 -11.80
C LEU A 118 6.51 -5.10 -12.10
N PHE A 119 6.55 -6.34 -11.61
CA PHE A 119 5.40 -7.23 -11.60
C PHE A 119 4.54 -6.91 -10.38
N TRP A 120 3.40 -6.24 -10.59
CA TRP A 120 2.53 -5.79 -9.52
C TRP A 120 1.94 -6.93 -8.70
N VAL A 121 1.79 -8.11 -9.31
CA VAL A 121 1.40 -9.34 -8.64
C VAL A 121 2.35 -9.72 -7.47
N ASN A 122 3.59 -9.25 -7.49
CA ASN A 122 4.55 -9.46 -6.41
C ASN A 122 4.37 -8.47 -5.24
N MET A 123 3.43 -7.52 -5.36
CA MET A 123 3.14 -6.51 -4.34
C MET A 123 1.67 -6.53 -3.90
N PRO A 124 1.17 -7.68 -3.41
CA PRO A 124 -0.24 -7.86 -3.10
C PRO A 124 -0.70 -6.88 -2.01
N ASP A 125 -1.78 -6.13 -2.31
CA ASP A 125 -2.37 -5.13 -1.41
C ASP A 125 -1.35 -4.12 -0.82
N PHE A 126 -0.24 -3.86 -1.53
CA PHE A 126 0.79 -2.95 -1.04
C PHE A 126 0.25 -1.53 -0.81
N ALA A 127 -0.72 -1.11 -1.63
CA ALA A 127 -1.38 0.19 -1.51
C ALA A 127 -2.00 0.46 -0.13
N SER A 128 -2.43 -0.58 0.57
CA SER A 128 -2.97 -0.45 1.94
C SER A 128 -1.92 -0.05 2.99
N SER A 129 -0.64 -0.10 2.65
CA SER A 129 0.48 0.33 3.51
C SER A 129 1.20 1.57 2.97
N VAL A 130 0.68 2.17 1.89
CA VAL A 130 1.25 3.37 1.27
C VAL A 130 0.62 4.63 1.86
N LYS A 131 1.46 5.60 2.19
CA LYS A 131 1.07 6.94 2.66
C LYS A 131 0.68 7.85 1.50
N ASP A 132 1.48 7.83 0.45
CA ASP A 132 1.24 8.60 -0.76
C ASP A 132 2.04 8.05 -1.95
N ILE A 133 1.57 8.39 -3.16
CA ILE A 133 2.23 8.05 -4.42
C ILE A 133 2.42 9.32 -5.22
N GLN A 134 3.64 9.58 -5.69
CA GLN A 134 3.88 10.62 -6.66
C GLN A 134 4.20 10.02 -8.02
N VAL A 135 3.44 10.40 -9.04
CA VAL A 135 3.67 10.04 -10.44
C VAL A 135 4.26 11.24 -11.17
N GLN A 136 5.52 11.15 -11.55
CA GLN A 136 6.20 12.15 -12.40
C GLN A 136 6.13 11.67 -13.84
N ARG A 137 5.69 12.53 -14.76
CA ARG A 137 5.46 12.20 -16.16
C ARG A 137 6.55 12.72 -17.08
N GLY A 138 7.19 11.82 -17.80
CA GLY A 138 8.34 12.09 -18.66
C GLY A 138 9.67 11.80 -17.97
N ALA A 139 10.76 12.10 -18.65
CA ALA A 139 12.10 11.99 -18.09
C ALA A 139 12.19 12.90 -16.85
N GLY A 140 12.25 12.28 -15.70
CA GLY A 140 12.32 12.99 -14.42
C GLY A 140 13.70 13.61 -14.19
N THR A 141 14.01 13.87 -12.92
CA THR A 141 15.36 14.26 -12.51
C THR A 141 16.32 13.08 -12.64
N SER A 142 17.62 13.33 -12.76
CA SER A 142 18.66 12.27 -12.85
C SER A 142 18.67 11.31 -11.66
N THR A 143 18.09 11.72 -10.53
CA THR A 143 17.91 10.88 -9.34
C THR A 143 16.94 9.71 -9.53
N ASN A 144 16.09 9.77 -10.55
CA ASN A 144 15.13 8.69 -10.86
C ASN A 144 15.74 7.54 -11.68
N GLY A 145 17.00 7.62 -12.06
CA GLY A 145 17.70 6.58 -12.79
C GLY A 145 17.40 6.52 -14.29
N ALA A 146 18.13 5.67 -14.99
CA ALA A 146 18.09 5.56 -16.46
C ALA A 146 16.73 5.03 -17.00
N GLY A 147 16.01 4.24 -16.22
CA GLY A 147 14.72 3.67 -16.59
C GLY A 147 13.57 4.69 -16.60
N ALA A 148 13.77 5.89 -16.05
CA ALA A 148 12.74 6.91 -15.90
C ALA A 148 12.46 7.74 -17.16
N PHE A 149 12.48 7.15 -18.33
CA PHE A 149 12.25 7.86 -19.57
C PHE A 149 10.77 8.27 -19.75
N GLY A 150 9.86 7.36 -19.44
CA GLY A 150 8.42 7.59 -19.59
C GLY A 150 7.80 8.25 -18.38
N ALA A 151 8.14 7.75 -17.21
CA ALA A 151 7.65 8.24 -15.93
C ALA A 151 8.48 7.73 -14.75
N SER A 152 8.23 8.31 -13.58
CA SER A 152 8.65 7.76 -12.30
C SER A 152 7.46 7.68 -11.33
N VAL A 153 7.32 6.55 -10.66
CA VAL A 153 6.31 6.32 -9.62
C VAL A 153 7.03 6.16 -8.29
N ASN A 154 6.89 7.15 -7.43
CA ASN A 154 7.56 7.17 -6.13
C ASN A 154 6.53 6.94 -5.03
N MET A 155 6.55 5.76 -4.41
CA MET A 155 5.68 5.36 -3.32
C MET A 155 6.37 5.62 -1.98
N GLN A 156 5.63 6.16 -1.03
CA GLN A 156 6.06 6.24 0.37
C GLN A 156 5.14 5.38 1.22
N THR A 157 5.72 4.51 2.04
CA THR A 157 4.96 3.72 3.01
C THR A 157 4.55 4.57 4.21
N GLU A 158 3.56 4.08 4.95
CA GLU A 158 3.18 4.69 6.21
C GLU A 158 4.36 4.69 7.19
N GLY A 159 4.49 5.74 7.99
CA GLY A 159 5.44 5.80 9.09
C GLY A 159 5.03 4.83 10.21
N ILE A 160 5.98 4.46 11.06
CA ILE A 160 5.70 3.65 12.24
C ILE A 160 4.93 4.50 13.24
N SER A 161 3.80 3.97 13.75
CA SER A 161 3.01 4.68 14.74
C SER A 161 3.69 4.69 16.11
N MET A 162 3.79 5.87 16.71
CA MET A 162 4.28 6.03 18.07
C MET A 162 3.19 5.79 19.12
N GLN A 163 1.93 5.68 18.70
CA GLN A 163 0.80 5.36 19.56
C GLN A 163 0.24 3.99 19.22
N PRO A 164 -0.18 3.19 20.23
CA PRO A 164 -0.81 1.91 19.97
C PRO A 164 -2.14 2.11 19.24
N TYR A 165 -2.42 1.26 18.26
CA TYR A 165 -3.68 1.29 17.53
C TYR A 165 -4.06 -0.10 17.01
N ALA A 166 -5.34 -0.26 16.73
CA ALA A 166 -5.88 -1.36 15.95
C ALA A 166 -6.97 -0.83 15.02
N GLU A 167 -6.95 -1.27 13.77
CA GLU A 167 -7.91 -0.87 12.74
C GLU A 167 -8.36 -2.11 11.99
N ILE A 168 -9.67 -2.24 11.79
CA ILE A 168 -10.27 -3.30 10.97
C ILE A 168 -11.07 -2.61 9.87
N ASN A 169 -10.81 -3.00 8.63
CA ASN A 169 -11.56 -2.56 7.47
C ASN A 169 -12.12 -3.78 6.76
N ALA A 170 -13.39 -3.71 6.39
CA ALA A 170 -14.04 -4.72 5.56
C ALA A 170 -14.84 -4.05 4.45
N SER A 171 -14.79 -4.60 3.26
CA SER A 171 -15.58 -4.17 2.12
C SER A 171 -16.10 -5.38 1.36
N TYR A 172 -17.31 -5.23 0.82
CA TYR A 172 -17.97 -6.26 0.02
C TYR A 172 -18.59 -5.62 -1.22
N GLY A 173 -18.57 -6.32 -2.33
CA GLY A 173 -19.04 -5.83 -3.61
C GLY A 173 -19.66 -6.90 -4.48
N SER A 174 -19.94 -6.54 -5.73
CA SER A 174 -20.46 -7.47 -6.74
C SER A 174 -19.46 -8.58 -7.04
N PHE A 175 -19.94 -9.67 -7.61
CA PHE A 175 -19.11 -10.85 -7.96
C PHE A 175 -18.35 -11.44 -6.77
N ASN A 176 -19.01 -11.45 -5.60
CA ASN A 176 -18.41 -11.94 -4.36
C ASN A 176 -17.10 -11.22 -3.99
N ALA A 177 -16.92 -10.00 -4.50
CA ALA A 177 -15.73 -9.21 -4.18
C ALA A 177 -15.74 -8.84 -2.69
N HIS A 178 -14.67 -9.15 -2.00
CA HIS A 178 -14.50 -8.84 -0.59
C HIS A 178 -13.05 -8.49 -0.27
N LYS A 179 -12.87 -7.65 0.73
CA LYS A 179 -11.58 -7.31 1.29
C LYS A 179 -11.71 -7.12 2.78
N GLU A 180 -10.95 -7.86 3.55
CA GLU A 180 -10.80 -7.71 4.98
C GLU A 180 -9.35 -7.36 5.29
N THR A 181 -9.15 -6.31 6.08
CA THR A 181 -7.83 -5.84 6.47
C THR A 181 -7.80 -5.57 7.96
N VAL A 182 -6.80 -6.12 8.63
CA VAL A 182 -6.49 -5.82 10.03
C VAL A 182 -5.13 -5.15 10.08
N LYS A 183 -5.09 -3.98 10.72
CA LYS A 183 -3.84 -3.26 11.02
C LYS A 183 -3.71 -3.10 12.53
N PHE A 184 -2.52 -3.20 13.04
CA PHE A 184 -2.23 -2.91 14.44
C PHE A 184 -0.82 -2.40 14.61
N GLY A 185 -0.64 -1.59 15.63
CA GLY A 185 0.65 -1.05 16.02
C GLY A 185 0.82 -1.08 17.53
N THR A 186 2.03 -1.33 17.97
CA THR A 186 2.36 -1.39 19.41
C THR A 186 2.49 -0.02 20.04
N GLY A 187 2.67 1.03 19.23
CA GLY A 187 3.20 2.29 19.72
C GLY A 187 4.66 2.16 20.17
N LEU A 188 5.17 3.20 20.79
CA LEU A 188 6.55 3.22 21.30
C LEU A 188 6.67 2.36 22.56
N LEU A 189 7.52 1.34 22.50
CA LEU A 189 7.81 0.44 23.61
C LEU A 189 9.18 0.80 24.22
N LYS A 190 9.23 0.99 25.52
CA LYS A 190 10.47 1.28 26.27
C LYS A 190 11.28 2.42 25.62
N ASP A 191 10.59 3.45 25.11
CA ASP A 191 11.14 4.65 24.51
C ASP A 191 12.00 4.45 23.25
N HIS A 192 12.12 3.20 22.76
CA HIS A 192 13.01 2.89 21.64
C HIS A 192 12.39 2.06 20.52
N TRP A 193 11.43 1.19 20.80
CA TRP A 193 10.94 0.24 19.82
C TRP A 193 9.50 0.51 19.44
N ALA A 194 9.18 0.41 18.17
CA ALA A 194 7.81 0.41 17.70
C ALA A 194 7.62 -0.57 16.55
N PHE A 195 6.45 -1.19 16.49
CA PHE A 195 6.11 -2.19 15.46
C PHE A 195 4.70 -1.95 14.96
N ASP A 196 4.53 -2.06 13.65
CA ASP A 196 3.23 -2.09 12.99
C ASP A 196 3.11 -3.32 12.11
N ALA A 197 1.91 -3.83 11.98
CA ALA A 197 1.63 -4.90 11.04
C ALA A 197 0.25 -4.74 10.40
N ARG A 198 0.10 -5.31 9.19
CA ARG A 198 -1.14 -5.41 8.43
C ARG A 198 -1.28 -6.81 7.88
N LEU A 199 -2.48 -7.35 7.99
CA LEU A 199 -2.89 -8.59 7.34
C LEU A 199 -4.11 -8.27 6.47
N SER A 200 -4.15 -8.79 5.26
CA SER A 200 -5.26 -8.60 4.33
C SER A 200 -5.67 -9.92 3.70
N ASN A 201 -6.97 -10.09 3.54
CA ASN A 201 -7.60 -11.12 2.75
C ASN A 201 -8.45 -10.45 1.68
N ILE A 202 -8.30 -10.85 0.42
CA ILE A 202 -9.00 -10.27 -0.72
C ILE A 202 -9.45 -11.39 -1.63
N GLY A 203 -10.70 -11.39 -2.00
CA GLY A 203 -11.24 -12.37 -2.95
C GLY A 203 -12.27 -11.75 -3.88
N THR A 204 -12.45 -12.37 -5.05
CA THR A 204 -13.52 -12.07 -6.00
C THR A 204 -13.68 -13.21 -6.99
N ASP A 205 -14.92 -13.44 -7.44
CA ASP A 205 -15.18 -14.36 -8.55
C ASP A 205 -14.89 -13.73 -9.92
N GLY A 206 -14.78 -12.37 -9.93
CA GLY A 206 -14.54 -11.60 -11.14
C GLY A 206 -15.78 -11.38 -12.02
N TYR A 207 -15.68 -10.42 -12.91
CA TYR A 207 -16.77 -10.05 -13.84
C TYR A 207 -16.84 -10.94 -15.08
N ILE A 208 -15.69 -11.42 -15.54
CA ILE A 208 -15.56 -12.28 -16.72
C ILE A 208 -15.20 -13.71 -16.31
N ASP A 209 -15.38 -14.66 -17.23
CA ASP A 209 -14.96 -16.04 -17.01
C ASP A 209 -13.46 -16.10 -16.69
N ARG A 210 -13.08 -16.92 -15.70
CA ARG A 210 -11.69 -17.09 -15.26
C ARG A 210 -11.03 -15.84 -14.67
N ALA A 211 -11.79 -14.97 -14.03
CA ALA A 211 -11.29 -13.74 -13.41
C ALA A 211 -11.23 -13.82 -11.87
N SER A 212 -11.38 -15.02 -11.30
CA SER A 212 -11.35 -15.15 -9.84
C SER A 212 -9.98 -14.90 -9.26
N VAL A 213 -9.97 -14.27 -8.09
CA VAL A 213 -8.78 -13.97 -7.31
C VAL A 213 -9.00 -14.40 -5.86
N ASP A 214 -7.96 -14.98 -5.28
CA ASP A 214 -7.85 -15.30 -3.86
C ASP A 214 -6.46 -14.88 -3.39
N LEU A 215 -6.39 -13.88 -2.52
CA LEU A 215 -5.17 -13.19 -2.15
C LEU A 215 -5.09 -12.99 -0.64
N TYR A 216 -4.00 -13.46 -0.06
CA TYR A 216 -3.59 -13.16 1.32
C TYR A 216 -2.30 -12.36 1.29
N SER A 217 -2.26 -11.25 2.03
CA SER A 217 -1.04 -10.45 2.13
C SER A 217 -0.75 -10.03 3.55
N PHE A 218 0.54 -9.79 3.80
CA PHE A 218 1.01 -9.18 5.02
C PHE A 218 1.98 -8.04 4.72
N TYR A 219 2.03 -7.11 5.64
CA TYR A 219 3.04 -6.06 5.72
C TYR A 219 3.42 -5.90 7.18
N ALA A 220 4.70 -5.84 7.47
CA ALA A 220 5.18 -5.57 8.82
C ALA A 220 6.36 -4.61 8.78
N GLN A 221 6.40 -3.70 9.72
CA GLN A 221 7.51 -2.79 9.91
C GLN A 221 7.87 -2.70 11.38
N GLY A 222 9.15 -2.51 11.65
CA GLY A 222 9.67 -2.30 12.98
C GLY A 222 10.73 -1.23 12.97
N GLY A 223 10.82 -0.48 14.06
CA GLY A 223 11.81 0.57 14.20
C GLY A 223 12.47 0.55 15.57
N TYR A 224 13.74 0.90 15.57
CA TYR A 224 14.50 1.27 16.75
C TYR A 224 14.84 2.75 16.65
N PHE A 225 14.56 3.49 17.72
CA PHE A 225 14.74 4.94 17.78
C PHE A 225 15.60 5.28 18.99
N ALA A 226 16.65 6.05 18.75
CA ALA A 226 17.52 6.63 19.79
C ALA A 226 17.85 8.07 19.38
N ASP A 227 18.46 8.84 20.28
CA ASP A 227 18.67 10.28 20.11
C ASP A 227 19.32 10.65 18.76
N ASN A 228 20.29 9.86 18.29
CA ASN A 228 21.05 10.13 17.07
C ASN A 228 21.00 8.99 16.04
N THR A 229 20.15 7.98 16.27
CA THR A 229 20.09 6.81 15.42
C THR A 229 18.67 6.33 15.26
N SER A 230 18.25 6.10 14.02
CA SER A 230 17.01 5.37 13.73
C SER A 230 17.30 4.22 12.77
N VAL A 231 16.75 3.06 13.07
CA VAL A 231 16.81 1.88 12.20
C VAL A 231 15.39 1.45 11.92
N LYS A 232 15.04 1.30 10.65
CA LYS A 232 13.73 0.84 10.22
C LYS A 232 13.89 -0.44 9.41
N PHE A 233 13.06 -1.40 9.71
CA PHE A 233 12.92 -2.65 8.96
C PHE A 233 11.51 -2.73 8.38
N ILE A 234 11.39 -3.14 7.13
CA ILE A 234 10.12 -3.37 6.45
C ILE A 234 10.17 -4.74 5.78
N THR A 235 9.12 -5.51 5.94
CA THR A 235 8.90 -6.76 5.21
C THR A 235 7.44 -6.84 4.76
N PHE A 236 7.22 -7.38 3.58
CA PHE A 236 5.89 -7.61 3.03
C PHE A 236 5.91 -8.79 2.09
N GLY A 237 4.74 -9.32 1.83
CA GLY A 237 4.56 -10.44 0.91
C GLY A 237 3.15 -10.97 0.96
N GLY A 238 2.92 -12.07 0.25
CA GLY A 238 1.62 -12.69 0.24
C GLY A 238 1.57 -13.96 -0.59
N LYS A 239 0.38 -14.49 -0.70
CA LYS A 239 0.03 -15.60 -1.59
C LYS A 239 -1.15 -15.16 -2.42
N GLU A 240 -1.02 -15.28 -3.72
CA GLU A 240 -2.07 -14.93 -4.66
C GLU A 240 -2.35 -16.10 -5.58
N LYS A 241 -3.64 -16.36 -5.82
CA LYS A 241 -4.13 -17.25 -6.84
C LYS A 241 -5.02 -16.43 -7.77
N THR A 242 -4.57 -16.27 -9.00
CA THR A 242 -5.26 -15.48 -10.03
C THR A 242 -5.14 -16.16 -11.38
N TYR A 243 -5.78 -15.61 -12.40
CA TYR A 243 -5.73 -16.12 -13.75
C TYR A 243 -4.94 -15.17 -14.66
N HIS A 244 -4.22 -15.76 -15.59
CA HIS A 244 -3.77 -15.12 -16.81
C HIS A 244 -4.84 -15.32 -17.90
N ALA A 245 -5.26 -14.25 -18.54
CA ALA A 245 -6.13 -14.31 -19.69
C ALA A 245 -5.30 -14.61 -20.97
N TRP A 246 -4.69 -15.78 -21.02
CA TRP A 246 -4.13 -16.29 -22.27
C TRP A 246 -5.26 -16.96 -23.03
N ASN A 247 -5.58 -16.44 -24.22
CA ASN A 247 -6.45 -17.07 -25.18
C ASN A 247 -5.72 -18.21 -25.89
#